data_621459dd3c230848158b649bb5d24733
#
_entry.id   621459dd3c230848158b649bb5d24733
#
_cell.length_a   1.000
_cell.length_b   1.000
_cell.length_c   1.000
_cell.angle_alpha   90.00
_cell.angle_beta   90.00
_cell.angle_gamma   90.00
#
_symmetry.space_group_name_H-M   'P 1'
#
loop_
_entity.id
_entity.type
_entity.pdbx_description
1 polymer ?
#
loop_
_entity_poly.entity_id
_entity_poly.type
_entity_poly.pdbx_seq_one_letter_code
_entity_poly.pdbx_strand_id
1 'polypeptide(L)'
;MKKLFYLYVLFILAIFISCSNKQNSNLQVYYNGNIITMEGNTEETLYAKAIEVSNGVITKVVYTDEEANNLIKNKSVIDLKGKTLMPAFIDPHSHIISFAQALTTVDLSGCTNIAEIDSRLEDYIKNNKLTNGAWVIGFGYDNNLLPGKKNPTRDDLDKVSTNLAIFITHASGHVGSMNSKALEYFGVDENTPDIEGGVIERYPNSRKPTGYMEEAAFMKYAREVDFKVTDEDMMNFVNQAEDVYLSYGITTAQNSLIVNGDLPLIENMITNNRFKIDIIGFIDLKNAPNIFDEHKDLIGKYSNRFKISGYKIFLDGSPQAKTAWLKEPYITGEKGYRGYPIHDYNTVKEYVRKSFDDKMQLQAHCNGDAAAEQYVDAISEVMTERNTTNNYRAVLVHSQIVKENEYKRMREFNIIPSLFVAHIYYWGDTHIANLGMERASQISASKTALDNNLPFTYHQDTPVIKPNMIETISCALNRTTKDGVLLGENQKIDALNAFKAITINAAYQNGEEDIKGSLKEGKLADLVILSDDPLKIDAKDMNSIEVLETIKEGKTLYKK
;
A
#
# COMPACT_ATOMS: atom_id res chain seq x y z
N MET A 1 -21.87 -44.15 52.96
CA MET A 1 -22.24 -43.54 51.63
C MET A 1 -22.65 -42.08 51.72
N LYS A 2 -23.47 -41.62 52.69
CA LYS A 2 -23.88 -40.18 52.75
C LYS A 2 -22.73 -39.17 52.99
N LYS A 3 -21.67 -39.55 53.77
CA LYS A 3 -20.52 -38.66 54.01
C LYS A 3 -19.59 -38.49 52.78
N LEU A 4 -19.53 -39.49 51.89
CA LEU A 4 -18.72 -39.38 50.62
C LEU A 4 -19.41 -38.54 49.60
N PHE A 5 -20.75 -38.50 49.59
CA PHE A 5 -21.55 -37.68 48.67
C PHE A 5 -21.41 -36.16 48.95
N TYR A 6 -21.36 -35.79 50.23
CA TYR A 6 -21.15 -34.39 50.63
C TYR A 6 -19.71 -33.89 50.33
N LEU A 7 -18.70 -34.76 50.41
CA LEU A 7 -17.33 -34.39 49.98
C LEU A 7 -17.24 -34.16 48.47
N TYR A 8 -17.96 -34.94 47.65
CA TYR A 8 -17.98 -34.81 46.21
C TYR A 8 -18.73 -33.55 45.75
N VAL A 9 -19.82 -33.18 46.40
CA VAL A 9 -20.58 -31.95 46.12
C VAL A 9 -19.80 -30.71 46.55
N LEU A 10 -19.08 -30.74 47.66
CA LEU A 10 -18.19 -29.66 48.08
C LEU A 10 -16.97 -29.50 47.15
N PHE A 11 -16.45 -30.59 46.57
CA PHE A 11 -15.34 -30.54 45.61
C PHE A 11 -15.80 -30.00 44.24
N ILE A 12 -17.02 -30.31 43.81
CA ILE A 12 -17.62 -29.75 42.57
C ILE A 12 -17.97 -28.27 42.74
N LEU A 13 -18.47 -27.83 43.93
CA LEU A 13 -18.68 -26.40 44.20
C LEU A 13 -17.35 -25.62 44.31
N ALA A 14 -16.28 -26.23 44.84
CA ALA A 14 -14.94 -25.59 44.88
C ALA A 14 -14.31 -25.46 43.48
N ILE A 15 -14.61 -26.37 42.55
CA ILE A 15 -14.16 -26.29 41.18
C ILE A 15 -14.92 -25.17 40.38
N PHE A 16 -16.20 -24.92 40.72
CA PHE A 16 -16.96 -23.81 40.12
C PHE A 16 -16.59 -22.43 40.70
N ILE A 17 -15.99 -22.33 41.87
CA ILE A 17 -15.54 -21.06 42.48
C ILE A 17 -14.07 -20.74 42.05
N SER A 18 -13.30 -21.72 41.54
CA SER A 18 -11.91 -21.51 41.11
C SER A 18 -11.74 -21.10 39.67
N CYS A 19 -12.80 -20.94 38.89
CA CYS A 19 -12.78 -20.40 37.49
C CYS A 19 -13.29 -18.98 37.35
N SER A 20 -13.21 -18.15 38.38
CA SER A 20 -13.13 -16.72 38.18
C SER A 20 -11.67 -16.29 37.99
N ASN A 21 -11.02 -16.80 36.94
CA ASN A 21 -9.93 -16.06 36.36
C ASN A 21 -10.51 -14.65 36.06
N LYS A 22 -10.07 -13.64 36.82
CA LYS A 22 -10.11 -12.27 36.39
C LYS A 22 -9.36 -12.27 35.05
N GLN A 23 -10.06 -12.50 33.94
CA GLN A 23 -9.63 -11.97 32.69
C GLN A 23 -9.44 -10.48 32.99
N ASN A 24 -8.18 -10.01 33.03
CA ASN A 24 -7.87 -8.61 32.93
C ASN A 24 -8.43 -8.20 31.57
N SER A 25 -9.71 -7.81 31.54
CA SER A 25 -10.26 -7.15 30.39
C SER A 25 -9.42 -5.88 30.20
N ASN A 26 -8.67 -5.79 29.10
CA ASN A 26 -7.98 -4.57 28.70
C ASN A 26 -9.05 -3.54 28.31
N LEU A 27 -9.81 -3.09 29.31
CA LEU A 27 -10.88 -2.13 29.13
C LEU A 27 -10.27 -0.74 29.19
N GLN A 28 -10.43 0.01 28.13
CA GLN A 28 -9.94 1.37 27.95
C GLN A 28 -11.09 2.25 27.48
N VAL A 29 -11.14 3.50 27.95
CA VAL A 29 -12.09 4.51 27.48
C VAL A 29 -11.31 5.68 26.90
N TYR A 30 -11.52 5.99 25.62
CA TYR A 30 -10.99 7.17 24.95
C TYR A 30 -11.99 8.31 25.08
N TYR A 31 -11.52 9.49 25.50
CA TYR A 31 -12.37 10.66 25.70
C TYR A 31 -11.57 11.96 25.60
N ASN A 32 -12.25 13.11 25.73
CA ASN A 32 -11.66 14.46 25.76
C ASN A 32 -10.87 14.79 24.48
N GLY A 33 -11.46 14.48 23.32
CA GLY A 33 -10.94 14.79 22.00
C GLY A 33 -12.03 14.77 20.93
N ASN A 34 -11.64 14.97 19.69
CA ASN A 34 -12.51 14.82 18.54
C ASN A 34 -12.59 13.34 18.17
N ILE A 35 -13.71 12.67 18.43
CA ILE A 35 -13.88 11.23 18.12
C ILE A 35 -14.76 11.10 16.90
N ILE A 36 -14.15 10.90 15.72
CA ILE A 36 -14.82 10.84 14.42
C ILE A 36 -15.19 9.39 14.12
N THR A 37 -16.47 9.07 14.08
CA THR A 37 -16.97 7.70 13.99
C THR A 37 -16.97 7.10 12.57
N MET A 38 -17.08 7.92 11.54
CA MET A 38 -17.36 7.52 10.14
C MET A 38 -18.73 6.80 9.92
N GLU A 39 -19.63 6.82 10.92
CA GLU A 39 -20.97 6.20 10.84
C GLU A 39 -22.08 7.19 10.42
N GLY A 40 -21.81 8.48 10.44
CA GLY A 40 -22.80 9.51 10.15
C GLY A 40 -22.37 10.53 9.11
N ASN A 41 -23.30 11.48 8.81
CA ASN A 41 -23.06 12.61 7.92
C ASN A 41 -23.37 13.95 8.61
N THR A 42 -23.97 13.94 9.81
CA THR A 42 -24.25 15.14 10.62
C THR A 42 -23.28 15.19 11.79
N GLU A 43 -23.04 16.38 12.35
CA GLU A 43 -22.13 16.55 13.47
C GLU A 43 -22.53 15.66 14.67
N GLU A 44 -23.83 15.53 14.94
CA GLU A 44 -24.38 14.74 16.06
C GLU A 44 -24.14 13.23 15.92
N THR A 45 -24.07 12.72 14.69
CA THR A 45 -23.86 11.30 14.44
C THR A 45 -22.40 10.97 14.09
N LEU A 46 -21.66 11.98 13.63
CA LEU A 46 -20.28 11.82 13.20
C LEU A 46 -19.28 11.91 14.37
N TYR A 47 -19.56 12.78 15.37
CA TYR A 47 -18.67 13.01 16.52
C TYR A 47 -19.22 12.37 17.79
N ALA A 48 -18.52 11.34 18.28
CA ALA A 48 -18.77 10.77 19.60
C ALA A 48 -18.05 11.56 20.70
N LYS A 49 -18.51 11.44 21.95
CA LYS A 49 -17.90 12.03 23.15
C LYS A 49 -16.93 11.09 23.85
N ALA A 50 -17.18 9.78 23.78
CA ALA A 50 -16.26 8.77 24.26
C ALA A 50 -16.53 7.42 23.55
N ILE A 51 -15.51 6.58 23.49
CA ILE A 51 -15.63 5.17 23.12
C ILE A 51 -15.00 4.27 24.16
N GLU A 52 -15.61 3.11 24.39
CA GLU A 52 -15.07 2.06 25.22
C GLU A 52 -14.57 0.91 24.34
N VAL A 53 -13.36 0.45 24.65
CA VAL A 53 -12.72 -0.69 24.00
C VAL A 53 -12.43 -1.76 25.04
N SER A 54 -12.79 -2.99 24.73
CA SER A 54 -12.48 -4.16 25.58
C SER A 54 -12.08 -5.33 24.71
N ASN A 55 -10.94 -5.96 25.02
CA ASN A 55 -10.43 -7.12 24.29
C ASN A 55 -10.34 -6.92 22.77
N GLY A 56 -9.92 -5.72 22.34
CA GLY A 56 -9.72 -5.39 20.92
C GLY A 56 -10.99 -5.01 20.16
N VAL A 57 -12.14 -4.92 20.82
CA VAL A 57 -13.44 -4.59 20.21
C VAL A 57 -14.02 -3.33 20.83
N ILE A 58 -14.66 -2.50 20.04
CA ILE A 58 -15.43 -1.34 20.51
C ILE A 58 -16.70 -1.87 21.18
N THR A 59 -16.82 -1.68 22.48
CA THR A 59 -17.97 -2.17 23.26
C THR A 59 -19.04 -1.11 23.48
N LYS A 60 -18.66 0.18 23.38
CA LYS A 60 -19.60 1.29 23.53
C LYS A 60 -19.15 2.52 22.79
N VAL A 61 -20.12 3.24 22.19
CA VAL A 61 -19.95 4.57 21.58
C VAL A 61 -21.02 5.48 22.17
N VAL A 62 -20.61 6.61 22.76
CA VAL A 62 -21.54 7.56 23.41
C VAL A 62 -21.43 8.96 22.82
N TYR A 63 -22.55 9.64 22.69
CA TYR A 63 -22.66 10.90 21.96
C TYR A 63 -22.98 12.10 22.85
N THR A 64 -23.32 11.89 24.13
CA THR A 64 -23.61 12.98 25.08
C THR A 64 -22.57 13.09 26.18
N ASP A 65 -22.37 14.29 26.71
CA ASP A 65 -21.42 14.53 27.80
C ASP A 65 -21.85 13.79 29.09
N GLU A 66 -23.15 13.61 29.34
CA GLU A 66 -23.66 12.84 30.48
C GLU A 66 -23.26 11.37 30.37
N GLU A 67 -23.47 10.74 29.22
CA GLU A 67 -23.06 9.35 28.98
C GLU A 67 -21.56 9.19 29.07
N ALA A 68 -20.77 10.12 28.49
CA ALA A 68 -19.31 10.09 28.55
C ALA A 68 -18.82 10.18 30.01
N ASN A 69 -19.37 11.13 30.80
CA ASN A 69 -19.05 11.29 32.21
C ASN A 69 -19.40 10.04 33.03
N ASN A 70 -20.48 9.34 32.67
CA ASN A 70 -20.83 8.07 33.32
C ASN A 70 -19.88 6.93 32.87
N LEU A 71 -19.46 6.92 31.60
CA LEU A 71 -18.63 5.88 31.03
C LEU A 71 -17.22 5.86 31.63
N ILE A 72 -16.63 7.04 31.92
CA ILE A 72 -15.27 7.16 32.45
C ILE A 72 -15.14 6.81 33.95
N LYS A 73 -16.27 6.74 34.69
CA LYS A 73 -16.21 6.47 36.14
C LYS A 73 -15.61 5.12 36.44
N ASN A 74 -14.55 5.11 37.26
CA ASN A 74 -13.86 3.90 37.75
C ASN A 74 -13.27 2.98 36.63
N LYS A 75 -12.91 3.56 35.49
CA LYS A 75 -12.29 2.83 34.36
C LYS A 75 -10.90 3.36 34.05
N SER A 76 -10.13 2.57 33.30
CA SER A 76 -8.88 3.03 32.68
C SER A 76 -9.22 4.00 31.54
N VAL A 77 -8.70 5.20 31.61
CA VAL A 77 -9.08 6.30 30.73
C VAL A 77 -7.87 6.79 29.95
N ILE A 78 -8.04 6.97 28.65
CA ILE A 78 -7.07 7.57 27.74
C ILE A 78 -7.59 8.96 27.38
N ASP A 79 -6.93 9.98 27.92
CA ASP A 79 -7.22 11.38 27.64
C ASP A 79 -6.60 11.78 26.31
N LEU A 80 -7.42 12.08 25.31
CA LEU A 80 -6.98 12.51 23.98
C LEU A 80 -6.43 13.93 23.95
N LYS A 81 -6.68 14.74 25.00
CA LYS A 81 -6.17 16.12 25.14
C LYS A 81 -6.47 16.99 23.91
N GLY A 82 -7.69 16.88 23.39
CA GLY A 82 -8.15 17.60 22.20
C GLY A 82 -7.67 17.02 20.86
N LYS A 83 -6.88 15.94 20.85
CA LYS A 83 -6.47 15.26 19.63
C LYS A 83 -7.65 14.53 18.99
N THR A 84 -7.47 14.10 17.74
CA THR A 84 -8.53 13.41 17.00
C THR A 84 -8.33 11.92 16.99
N LEU A 85 -9.35 11.17 17.38
CA LEU A 85 -9.43 9.72 17.25
C LEU A 85 -10.41 9.37 16.12
N MET A 86 -10.01 8.48 15.23
CA MET A 86 -10.87 7.96 14.17
C MET A 86 -10.53 6.50 13.83
N PRO A 87 -11.34 5.81 12.99
CA PRO A 87 -10.96 4.48 12.50
C PRO A 87 -9.58 4.54 11.84
N ALA A 88 -8.75 3.54 12.08
CA ALA A 88 -7.49 3.40 11.37
C ALA A 88 -7.72 3.27 9.86
N PHE A 89 -6.75 3.68 9.09
CA PHE A 89 -6.84 3.68 7.63
C PHE A 89 -6.67 2.26 7.07
N ILE A 90 -7.29 2.05 5.93
CA ILE A 90 -7.23 0.82 5.14
C ILE A 90 -6.65 1.20 3.77
N ASP A 91 -5.58 0.56 3.36
CA ASP A 91 -5.04 0.69 2.00
C ASP A 91 -5.66 -0.37 1.09
N PRO A 92 -6.61 0.01 0.22
CA PRO A 92 -7.40 -0.92 -0.56
C PRO A 92 -6.73 -1.36 -1.87
N HIS A 93 -5.50 -0.94 -2.13
CA HIS A 93 -4.67 -1.44 -3.23
C HIS A 93 -3.20 -1.06 -3.04
N SER A 94 -2.37 -2.03 -2.70
CA SER A 94 -0.92 -1.90 -2.57
C SER A 94 -0.23 -3.24 -2.75
N HIS A 95 1.12 -3.24 -2.74
CA HIS A 95 1.97 -4.40 -2.95
C HIS A 95 3.00 -4.49 -1.80
N ILE A 96 2.52 -4.82 -0.59
CA ILE A 96 3.36 -4.78 0.61
C ILE A 96 4.57 -5.72 0.54
N ILE A 97 4.43 -6.90 -0.11
CA ILE A 97 5.56 -7.82 -0.32
C ILE A 97 6.59 -7.20 -1.27
N SER A 98 6.15 -6.60 -2.37
CA SER A 98 7.05 -5.88 -3.29
C SER A 98 7.70 -4.67 -2.61
N PHE A 99 6.99 -3.98 -1.71
CA PHE A 99 7.57 -2.91 -0.92
C PHE A 99 8.64 -3.44 0.05
N ALA A 100 8.39 -4.55 0.73
CA ALA A 100 9.40 -5.21 1.56
C ALA A 100 10.63 -5.63 0.74
N GLN A 101 10.45 -6.15 -0.48
CA GLN A 101 11.53 -6.45 -1.41
C GLN A 101 12.30 -5.18 -1.80
N ALA A 102 11.63 -4.06 -2.04
CA ALA A 102 12.29 -2.78 -2.33
C ALA A 102 13.14 -2.28 -1.16
N LEU A 103 12.74 -2.56 0.10
CA LEU A 103 13.53 -2.22 1.29
C LEU A 103 14.84 -3.02 1.43
N THR A 104 15.02 -4.09 0.67
CA THR A 104 16.30 -4.80 0.63
C THR A 104 17.40 -4.02 -0.08
N THR A 105 17.05 -2.95 -0.76
CA THR A 105 17.97 -2.07 -1.48
C THR A 105 17.90 -0.63 -0.95
N VAL A 106 18.98 0.11 -1.10
CA VAL A 106 19.03 1.53 -0.73
C VAL A 106 18.45 2.37 -1.86
N ASP A 107 17.41 3.13 -1.57
CA ASP A 107 16.87 4.11 -2.52
C ASP A 107 17.83 5.32 -2.62
N LEU A 108 18.47 5.46 -3.77
CA LEU A 108 19.39 6.55 -4.09
C LEU A 108 18.74 7.62 -4.99
N SER A 109 17.45 7.52 -5.26
CA SER A 109 16.71 8.46 -6.11
C SER A 109 16.74 9.88 -5.54
N GLY A 110 16.96 10.86 -6.41
CA GLY A 110 16.97 12.27 -6.05
C GLY A 110 18.19 12.73 -5.24
N CYS A 111 19.22 11.89 -5.02
CA CYS A 111 20.50 12.36 -4.48
C CYS A 111 21.13 13.39 -5.41
N THR A 112 21.55 14.54 -4.86
CA THR A 112 22.11 15.66 -5.62
C THR A 112 23.63 15.76 -5.49
N ASN A 113 24.24 14.94 -4.63
CA ASN A 113 25.69 14.88 -4.41
C ASN A 113 26.11 13.51 -3.83
N ILE A 114 27.41 13.22 -3.87
CA ILE A 114 27.98 11.95 -3.36
C ILE A 114 27.75 11.80 -1.86
N ALA A 115 27.82 12.88 -1.07
CA ALA A 115 27.63 12.77 0.38
C ALA A 115 26.21 12.31 0.78
N GLU A 116 25.20 12.63 -0.03
CA GLU A 116 23.84 12.09 0.18
C GLU A 116 23.76 10.60 -0.15
N ILE A 117 24.46 10.15 -1.20
CA ILE A 117 24.59 8.72 -1.53
C ILE A 117 25.27 7.99 -0.37
N ASP A 118 26.43 8.49 0.08
CA ASP A 118 27.19 7.92 1.19
C ASP A 118 26.33 7.82 2.47
N SER A 119 25.66 8.90 2.83
CA SER A 119 24.81 8.95 4.03
C SER A 119 23.68 7.90 3.98
N ARG A 120 23.01 7.73 2.84
CA ARG A 120 21.93 6.73 2.70
C ARG A 120 22.48 5.30 2.80
N LEU A 121 23.65 5.03 2.22
CA LEU A 121 24.29 3.73 2.31
C LEU A 121 24.74 3.43 3.75
N GLU A 122 25.34 4.41 4.45
CA GLU A 122 25.75 4.29 5.86
C GLU A 122 24.57 4.06 6.79
N ASP A 123 23.48 4.82 6.62
CA ASP A 123 22.25 4.66 7.39
C ASP A 123 21.64 3.26 7.19
N TYR A 124 21.63 2.76 5.95
CA TYR A 124 21.17 1.40 5.64
C TYR A 124 22.03 0.34 6.36
N ILE A 125 23.34 0.45 6.29
CA ILE A 125 24.31 -0.45 6.96
C ILE A 125 24.04 -0.46 8.47
N LYS A 126 23.90 0.71 9.06
CA LYS A 126 23.67 0.88 10.51
C LYS A 126 22.30 0.33 10.94
N ASN A 127 21.24 0.70 10.22
CA ASN A 127 19.87 0.31 10.59
C ASN A 127 19.65 -1.20 10.47
N ASN A 128 20.26 -1.84 9.46
CA ASN A 128 20.18 -3.29 9.25
C ASN A 128 21.31 -4.07 9.97
N LYS A 129 22.20 -3.36 10.72
CA LYS A 129 23.30 -3.96 11.48
C LYS A 129 24.18 -4.90 10.63
N LEU A 130 24.45 -4.49 9.38
CA LEU A 130 25.19 -5.32 8.44
C LEU A 130 26.63 -5.53 8.91
N THR A 131 27.14 -6.76 8.72
CA THR A 131 28.47 -7.19 9.14
C THR A 131 29.31 -7.66 7.94
N ASN A 132 30.59 -7.90 8.16
CA ASN A 132 31.52 -8.33 7.12
C ASN A 132 30.98 -9.50 6.28
N GLY A 133 31.08 -9.36 4.96
CA GLY A 133 30.57 -10.33 3.99
C GLY A 133 29.17 -10.03 3.47
N ALA A 134 28.44 -9.07 4.07
CA ALA A 134 27.15 -8.64 3.53
C ALA A 134 27.34 -7.74 2.30
N TRP A 135 26.30 -7.74 1.46
CA TRP A 135 26.16 -6.84 0.33
C TRP A 135 25.32 -5.62 0.69
N VAL A 136 25.67 -4.48 0.11
CA VAL A 136 24.89 -3.24 0.15
C VAL A 136 24.54 -2.88 -1.29
N ILE A 137 23.26 -3.02 -1.62
CA ILE A 137 22.77 -2.74 -2.98
C ILE A 137 22.02 -1.42 -2.97
N GLY A 138 22.40 -0.50 -3.84
CA GLY A 138 21.70 0.76 -4.03
C GLY A 138 21.13 0.88 -5.45
N PHE A 139 20.01 1.56 -5.58
CA PHE A 139 19.35 1.79 -6.87
C PHE A 139 18.83 3.22 -7.01
N GLY A 140 18.91 3.75 -8.21
CA GLY A 140 18.19 4.95 -8.59
C GLY A 140 19.00 6.24 -8.54
N TYR A 141 20.33 6.22 -8.34
CA TYR A 141 21.11 7.45 -8.52
C TYR A 141 21.05 7.94 -9.97
N ASP A 142 21.08 9.25 -10.16
CA ASP A 142 21.16 9.88 -11.48
C ASP A 142 22.35 10.83 -11.51
N ASN A 143 23.34 10.50 -12.34
CA ASN A 143 24.54 11.32 -12.49
C ASN A 143 24.23 12.73 -13.02
N ASN A 144 23.11 12.95 -13.72
CA ASN A 144 22.70 14.28 -14.15
C ASN A 144 22.39 15.24 -12.99
N LEU A 145 22.01 14.69 -11.82
CA LEU A 145 21.78 15.44 -10.59
C LEU A 145 23.07 15.68 -9.78
N LEU A 146 24.14 14.93 -10.08
CA LEU A 146 25.40 15.00 -9.35
C LEU A 146 26.32 16.10 -9.87
N PRO A 147 27.23 16.67 -9.03
CA PRO A 147 28.17 17.70 -9.44
C PRO A 147 29.06 17.23 -10.58
N GLY A 148 29.14 18.05 -11.63
CA GLY A 148 29.93 17.73 -12.82
C GLY A 148 29.36 16.60 -13.66
N LYS A 149 28.16 16.12 -13.38
CA LYS A 149 27.48 14.99 -14.05
C LYS A 149 28.33 13.71 -14.08
N LYS A 150 29.12 13.49 -13.05
CA LYS A 150 30.00 12.33 -12.93
C LYS A 150 29.32 11.19 -12.19
N ASN A 151 29.58 9.97 -12.65
CA ASN A 151 29.16 8.77 -11.93
C ASN A 151 30.01 8.57 -10.67
N PRO A 152 29.44 8.01 -9.59
CA PRO A 152 30.19 7.58 -8.43
C PRO A 152 31.27 6.54 -8.82
N THR A 153 32.39 6.56 -8.12
CA THR A 153 33.49 5.64 -8.35
C THR A 153 33.75 4.77 -7.12
N ARG A 154 34.64 3.79 -7.24
CA ARG A 154 35.09 2.99 -6.09
C ARG A 154 35.67 3.85 -4.96
N ASP A 155 36.35 4.96 -5.30
CA ASP A 155 36.96 5.84 -4.30
C ASP A 155 35.89 6.60 -3.49
N ASP A 156 34.70 6.81 -4.06
CA ASP A 156 33.55 7.37 -3.36
C ASP A 156 32.94 6.30 -2.45
N LEU A 157 32.60 5.15 -2.99
CA LEU A 157 31.93 4.07 -2.25
C LEU A 157 32.82 3.42 -1.16
N ASP A 158 34.16 3.45 -1.32
CA ASP A 158 35.11 2.98 -0.30
C ASP A 158 35.11 3.85 0.95
N LYS A 159 34.66 5.11 0.88
CA LYS A 159 34.46 5.97 2.06
C LYS A 159 33.33 5.44 2.97
N VAL A 160 32.31 4.83 2.38
CA VAL A 160 31.22 4.20 3.11
C VAL A 160 31.68 2.90 3.77
N SER A 161 32.34 2.01 3.01
CA SER A 161 32.90 0.77 3.55
C SER A 161 33.91 0.13 2.60
N THR A 162 35.02 -0.36 3.17
CA THR A 162 35.97 -1.25 2.49
C THR A 162 35.80 -2.72 2.88
N ASN A 163 34.87 -3.02 3.83
CA ASN A 163 34.66 -4.37 4.36
C ASN A 163 33.38 -5.01 3.82
N LEU A 164 32.39 -4.19 3.41
CA LEU A 164 31.13 -4.62 2.79
C LEU A 164 31.23 -4.43 1.28
N ALA A 165 30.70 -5.39 0.51
CA ALA A 165 30.60 -5.23 -0.93
C ALA A 165 29.44 -4.27 -1.26
N ILE A 166 29.76 -3.14 -1.92
CA ILE A 166 28.79 -2.12 -2.31
C ILE A 166 28.63 -2.13 -3.82
N PHE A 167 27.39 -2.25 -4.29
CA PHE A 167 27.00 -2.21 -5.68
C PHE A 167 25.85 -1.23 -5.86
N ILE A 168 26.02 -0.17 -6.64
CA ILE A 168 24.96 0.81 -6.89
C ILE A 168 24.62 0.89 -8.37
N THR A 169 23.33 0.97 -8.64
CA THR A 169 22.75 1.02 -9.99
C THR A 169 22.18 2.40 -10.28
N HIS A 170 22.48 2.93 -11.45
CA HIS A 170 21.88 4.15 -11.96
C HIS A 170 20.38 3.96 -12.25
N ALA A 171 19.61 5.04 -12.23
CA ALA A 171 18.17 5.04 -12.50
C ALA A 171 17.77 4.42 -13.86
N SER A 172 18.66 4.43 -14.86
CA SER A 172 18.44 3.77 -16.14
C SER A 172 18.46 2.24 -16.06
N GLY A 173 19.10 1.65 -15.05
CA GLY A 173 19.32 0.22 -14.95
C GLY A 173 20.42 -0.35 -15.86
N HIS A 174 21.12 0.49 -16.63
CA HIS A 174 22.11 0.07 -17.63
C HIS A 174 23.58 0.28 -17.23
N VAL A 175 23.79 1.07 -16.17
CA VAL A 175 25.12 1.42 -15.68
C VAL A 175 25.14 1.44 -14.16
N GLY A 176 26.32 1.32 -13.56
CA GLY A 176 26.44 1.36 -12.12
C GLY A 176 27.88 1.34 -11.66
N SER A 177 28.08 1.35 -10.35
CA SER A 177 29.39 1.44 -9.71
C SER A 177 29.55 0.44 -8.58
N MET A 178 30.77 -0.03 -8.39
CA MET A 178 31.18 -0.96 -7.36
C MET A 178 32.33 -0.38 -6.52
N ASN A 179 32.31 -0.67 -5.22
CA ASN A 179 33.44 -0.37 -4.37
C ASN A 179 34.57 -1.39 -4.55
N SER A 180 35.69 -1.16 -3.89
CA SER A 180 36.87 -2.06 -3.96
C SER A 180 36.55 -3.49 -3.52
N LYS A 181 35.66 -3.66 -2.52
CA LYS A 181 35.29 -4.98 -1.99
C LYS A 181 34.41 -5.77 -2.97
N ALA A 182 33.51 -5.11 -3.68
CA ALA A 182 32.70 -5.74 -4.73
C ALA A 182 33.57 -6.12 -5.95
N LEU A 183 34.50 -5.26 -6.36
CA LEU A 183 35.48 -5.58 -7.42
C LEU A 183 36.33 -6.79 -7.06
N GLU A 184 36.81 -6.87 -5.80
CA GLU A 184 37.57 -8.03 -5.28
C GLU A 184 36.72 -9.32 -5.36
N TYR A 185 35.44 -9.26 -4.96
CA TYR A 185 34.54 -10.41 -5.00
C TYR A 185 34.39 -10.98 -6.41
N PHE A 186 34.27 -10.12 -7.43
CA PHE A 186 34.13 -10.53 -8.82
C PHE A 186 35.48 -10.80 -9.52
N GLY A 187 36.60 -10.61 -8.84
CA GLY A 187 37.94 -10.75 -9.43
C GLY A 187 38.23 -9.72 -10.54
N VAL A 188 37.63 -8.51 -10.42
CA VAL A 188 37.81 -7.43 -11.39
C VAL A 188 39.00 -6.58 -11.01
N ASP A 189 40.07 -6.66 -11.81
CA ASP A 189 41.34 -6.00 -11.60
C ASP A 189 41.91 -5.37 -12.89
N GLU A 190 43.18 -5.00 -12.84
CA GLU A 190 43.89 -4.42 -13.98
C GLU A 190 44.12 -5.40 -15.14
N ASN A 191 44.04 -6.71 -14.89
CA ASN A 191 44.22 -7.77 -15.88
C ASN A 191 42.86 -8.20 -16.52
N THR A 192 41.76 -7.80 -15.93
CA THR A 192 40.43 -8.11 -16.46
C THR A 192 40.26 -7.59 -17.88
N PRO A 193 39.95 -8.46 -18.88
CA PRO A 193 39.78 -8.03 -20.25
C PRO A 193 38.56 -7.12 -20.41
N ASP A 194 38.56 -6.28 -21.43
CA ASP A 194 37.42 -5.49 -21.81
C ASP A 194 36.31 -6.42 -22.32
N ILE A 195 35.05 -6.05 -22.04
CA ILE A 195 33.87 -6.84 -22.38
C ILE A 195 33.23 -6.23 -23.64
N GLU A 196 33.02 -7.04 -24.67
CA GLU A 196 32.40 -6.60 -25.91
C GLU A 196 30.97 -6.09 -25.63
N GLY A 197 30.65 -4.91 -26.14
CA GLY A 197 29.34 -4.26 -25.90
C GLY A 197 29.20 -3.61 -24.52
N GLY A 198 30.29 -3.48 -23.74
CA GLY A 198 30.27 -2.82 -22.43
C GLY A 198 31.57 -2.11 -22.12
N VAL A 199 31.57 -1.29 -21.08
CA VAL A 199 32.74 -0.54 -20.61
C VAL A 199 33.04 -0.88 -19.16
N ILE A 200 34.30 -1.19 -18.88
CA ILE A 200 34.92 -1.16 -17.54
C ILE A 200 35.76 0.12 -17.49
N GLU A 201 35.25 1.16 -16.85
CA GLU A 201 35.97 2.42 -16.75
C GLU A 201 37.27 2.24 -15.96
N ARG A 202 38.33 2.87 -16.43
CA ARG A 202 39.69 2.80 -15.84
C ARG A 202 40.25 4.18 -15.54
N TYR A 203 41.10 4.29 -14.52
CA TYR A 203 41.77 5.54 -14.23
C TYR A 203 42.66 6.01 -15.41
N PRO A 204 42.79 7.31 -15.61
CA PRO A 204 43.66 7.85 -16.66
C PRO A 204 45.08 7.27 -16.59
N ASN A 205 45.61 6.82 -17.73
CA ASN A 205 46.92 6.21 -17.87
C ASN A 205 47.14 4.95 -17.01
N SER A 206 46.07 4.25 -16.66
CA SER A 206 46.09 3.04 -15.84
C SER A 206 45.11 2.00 -16.37
N ARG A 207 45.38 0.74 -16.10
CA ARG A 207 44.37 -0.32 -16.31
C ARG A 207 43.53 -0.60 -15.07
N LYS A 208 43.79 0.07 -13.94
CA LYS A 208 43.05 -0.10 -12.70
C LYS A 208 41.58 0.36 -12.89
N PRO A 209 40.59 -0.48 -12.60
CA PRO A 209 39.16 -0.11 -12.70
C PRO A 209 38.77 1.00 -11.73
N THR A 210 37.94 1.96 -12.17
CA THR A 210 37.35 3.00 -11.30
C THR A 210 36.19 2.49 -10.49
N GLY A 211 35.64 1.30 -10.82
CA GLY A 211 34.44 0.75 -10.26
C GLY A 211 33.20 1.02 -11.10
N TYR A 212 33.20 2.06 -11.92
CA TYR A 212 32.09 2.35 -12.83
C TYR A 212 32.09 1.44 -14.06
N MET A 213 30.92 0.96 -14.45
CA MET A 213 30.70 0.05 -15.58
C MET A 213 29.45 0.39 -16.36
N GLU A 214 29.46 0.07 -17.66
CA GLU A 214 28.35 0.31 -18.57
C GLU A 214 27.94 -0.96 -19.33
N GLU A 215 26.65 -1.02 -19.70
CA GLU A 215 26.02 -1.99 -20.59
C GLU A 215 26.42 -3.44 -20.29
N ALA A 216 26.96 -4.17 -21.27
CA ALA A 216 27.30 -5.59 -21.13
C ALA A 216 28.25 -5.87 -19.97
N ALA A 217 29.18 -4.95 -19.65
CA ALA A 217 30.08 -5.08 -18.51
C ALA A 217 29.31 -4.96 -17.18
N PHE A 218 28.45 -3.94 -17.04
CA PHE A 218 27.60 -3.77 -15.90
C PHE A 218 26.62 -4.95 -15.72
N MET A 219 25.91 -5.32 -16.77
CA MET A 219 24.89 -6.38 -16.77
C MET A 219 25.47 -7.75 -16.39
N LYS A 220 26.71 -8.04 -16.80
CA LYS A 220 27.40 -9.29 -16.40
C LYS A 220 27.46 -9.40 -14.88
N TYR A 221 28.03 -8.40 -14.22
CA TYR A 221 28.23 -8.45 -12.78
C TYR A 221 26.95 -8.21 -11.98
N ALA A 222 26.01 -7.38 -12.49
CA ALA A 222 24.70 -7.22 -11.87
C ALA A 222 23.91 -8.53 -11.75
N ARG A 223 24.07 -9.46 -12.71
CA ARG A 223 23.45 -10.79 -12.66
C ARG A 223 24.15 -11.77 -11.72
N GLU A 224 25.44 -11.53 -11.44
CA GLU A 224 26.26 -12.40 -10.61
C GLU A 224 26.30 -11.95 -9.14
N VAL A 225 25.64 -10.82 -8.80
CA VAL A 225 25.51 -10.39 -7.40
C VAL A 225 24.73 -11.45 -6.63
N ASP A 226 25.42 -12.20 -5.78
CA ASP A 226 24.82 -13.20 -4.89
C ASP A 226 24.23 -12.52 -3.65
N PHE A 227 23.24 -11.68 -3.88
CA PHE A 227 22.48 -11.01 -2.81
C PHE A 227 21.47 -12.00 -2.25
N LYS A 228 21.91 -12.81 -1.30
CA LYS A 228 21.03 -13.72 -0.58
C LYS A 228 20.40 -13.00 0.60
N VAL A 229 19.12 -12.70 0.47
CA VAL A 229 18.27 -12.39 1.60
C VAL A 229 17.80 -13.71 2.20
N THR A 230 18.08 -13.96 3.46
CA THR A 230 17.57 -15.16 4.13
C THR A 230 16.06 -15.02 4.35
N ASP A 231 15.34 -16.13 4.54
CA ASP A 231 13.91 -16.11 4.86
C ASP A 231 13.63 -15.25 6.10
N GLU A 232 14.49 -15.32 7.13
CA GLU A 232 14.36 -14.51 8.35
C GLU A 232 14.55 -13.01 8.05
N ASP A 233 15.55 -12.66 7.24
CA ASP A 233 15.76 -11.26 6.83
C ASP A 233 14.56 -10.76 6.02
N MET A 234 14.04 -11.56 5.10
CA MET A 234 12.88 -11.20 4.29
C MET A 234 11.63 -10.99 5.16
N MET A 235 11.38 -11.85 6.16
CA MET A 235 10.33 -11.63 7.16
C MET A 235 10.54 -10.33 7.95
N ASN A 236 11.79 -9.99 8.28
CA ASN A 236 12.13 -8.73 8.94
C ASN A 236 11.86 -7.52 8.03
N PHE A 237 12.15 -7.60 6.73
CA PHE A 237 11.80 -6.54 5.76
C PHE A 237 10.29 -6.38 5.60
N VAL A 238 9.50 -7.47 5.62
CA VAL A 238 8.04 -7.37 5.67
C VAL A 238 7.59 -6.63 6.92
N ASN A 239 8.16 -6.93 8.10
CA ASN A 239 7.84 -6.21 9.33
C ASN A 239 8.28 -4.73 9.29
N GLN A 240 9.39 -4.38 8.64
CA GLN A 240 9.77 -2.98 8.41
C GLN A 240 8.78 -2.28 7.47
N ALA A 241 8.32 -2.96 6.40
CA ALA A 241 7.27 -2.43 5.54
C ALA A 241 6.00 -2.15 6.35
N GLU A 242 5.54 -3.07 7.18
CA GLU A 242 4.39 -2.88 8.07
C GLU A 242 4.58 -1.70 9.03
N ASP A 243 5.79 -1.49 9.57
CA ASP A 243 6.09 -0.33 10.43
C ASP A 243 5.93 0.99 9.69
N VAL A 244 6.25 1.03 8.39
CA VAL A 244 5.98 2.20 7.54
C VAL A 244 4.48 2.40 7.39
N TYR A 245 3.69 1.36 7.07
CA TYR A 245 2.22 1.48 6.99
C TYR A 245 1.62 1.95 8.32
N LEU A 246 2.05 1.39 9.44
CA LEU A 246 1.63 1.79 10.78
C LEU A 246 1.95 3.26 11.07
N SER A 247 3.10 3.76 10.63
CA SER A 247 3.47 5.18 10.80
C SER A 247 2.56 6.15 10.03
N TYR A 248 1.84 5.64 9.03
CA TYR A 248 0.82 6.38 8.27
C TYR A 248 -0.62 6.05 8.69
N GLY A 249 -0.83 5.38 9.83
CA GLY A 249 -2.17 5.12 10.38
C GLY A 249 -2.88 3.91 9.78
N ILE A 250 -2.20 3.07 9.01
CA ILE A 250 -2.79 1.95 8.27
C ILE A 250 -2.68 0.66 9.10
N THR A 251 -3.81 -0.03 9.30
CA THR A 251 -3.89 -1.31 10.03
C THR A 251 -4.38 -2.47 9.17
N THR A 252 -4.78 -2.19 7.94
CA THR A 252 -5.14 -3.20 6.93
C THR A 252 -4.61 -2.74 5.59
N ALA A 253 -3.85 -3.60 4.90
CA ALA A 253 -3.28 -3.33 3.58
C ALA A 253 -3.51 -4.50 2.63
N GLN A 254 -3.38 -4.24 1.33
CA GLN A 254 -3.44 -5.30 0.34
C GLN A 254 -2.04 -5.74 -0.11
N ASN A 255 -1.92 -7.02 -0.49
CA ASN A 255 -0.92 -7.50 -1.42
C ASN A 255 -1.62 -7.86 -2.73
N SER A 256 -1.76 -6.88 -3.59
CA SER A 256 -2.66 -6.91 -4.75
C SER A 256 -2.12 -7.71 -5.94
N LEU A 257 -1.05 -8.46 -5.75
CA LEU A 257 -0.52 -9.43 -6.71
C LEU A 257 0.25 -10.51 -5.95
N ILE A 258 -0.28 -11.72 -5.93
CA ILE A 258 0.40 -12.89 -5.38
C ILE A 258 0.78 -13.81 -6.55
N VAL A 259 2.05 -14.12 -6.65
CA VAL A 259 2.60 -15.15 -7.56
C VAL A 259 3.15 -16.33 -6.77
N ASN A 260 3.38 -17.46 -7.43
CA ASN A 260 3.88 -18.66 -6.75
C ASN A 260 5.19 -18.43 -5.96
N GLY A 261 6.03 -17.49 -6.40
CA GLY A 261 7.28 -17.14 -5.71
C GLY A 261 7.10 -16.43 -4.37
N ASP A 262 5.93 -15.83 -4.10
CA ASP A 262 5.63 -15.13 -2.84
C ASP A 262 5.15 -16.08 -1.74
N LEU A 263 4.61 -17.25 -2.12
CA LEU A 263 3.97 -18.18 -1.19
C LEU A 263 4.87 -18.66 -0.06
N PRO A 264 6.13 -19.06 -0.29
CA PRO A 264 7.00 -19.52 0.80
C PRO A 264 7.20 -18.44 1.88
N LEU A 265 7.36 -17.18 1.48
CA LEU A 265 7.47 -16.05 2.42
C LEU A 265 6.15 -15.83 3.17
N ILE A 266 5.02 -15.83 2.47
CA ILE A 266 3.69 -15.64 3.08
C ILE A 266 3.40 -16.75 4.09
N GLU A 267 3.66 -18.00 3.74
CA GLU A 267 3.48 -19.16 4.62
C GLU A 267 4.41 -19.09 5.85
N ASN A 268 5.66 -18.66 5.68
CA ASN A 268 6.58 -18.45 6.79
C ASN A 268 6.07 -17.33 7.71
N MET A 269 5.58 -16.22 7.18
CA MET A 269 4.98 -15.13 7.96
C MET A 269 3.75 -15.61 8.75
N ILE A 270 2.85 -16.40 8.13
CA ILE A 270 1.66 -16.97 8.76
C ILE A 270 2.07 -17.96 9.87
N THR A 271 2.93 -18.94 9.56
CA THR A 271 3.32 -20.02 10.46
C THR A 271 4.01 -19.49 11.72
N ASN A 272 4.84 -18.44 11.54
CA ASN A 272 5.57 -17.81 12.64
C ASN A 272 4.80 -16.67 13.32
N ASN A 273 3.52 -16.43 12.91
CA ASN A 273 2.67 -15.35 13.45
C ASN A 273 3.37 -13.97 13.41
N ARG A 274 3.99 -13.64 12.26
CA ARG A 274 4.86 -12.46 12.13
C ARG A 274 4.11 -11.21 11.66
N PHE A 275 2.94 -11.32 11.00
CA PHE A 275 2.19 -10.16 10.55
C PHE A 275 1.68 -9.30 11.72
N LYS A 276 1.88 -8.00 11.64
CA LYS A 276 1.42 -7.00 12.63
C LYS A 276 0.05 -6.42 12.25
N ILE A 277 -0.19 -6.21 10.95
CA ILE A 277 -1.43 -5.68 10.38
C ILE A 277 -2.14 -6.75 9.56
N ASP A 278 -3.40 -6.51 9.21
CA ASP A 278 -4.13 -7.44 8.36
C ASP A 278 -3.73 -7.27 6.90
N ILE A 279 -3.35 -8.36 6.25
CA ILE A 279 -2.95 -8.37 4.82
C ILE A 279 -3.99 -9.15 4.01
N ILE A 280 -4.48 -8.51 2.94
CA ILE A 280 -5.47 -9.09 2.03
C ILE A 280 -4.81 -9.33 0.68
N GLY A 281 -4.64 -10.60 0.32
CA GLY A 281 -3.97 -11.02 -0.89
C GLY A 281 -4.89 -11.19 -2.09
N PHE A 282 -4.38 -10.90 -3.30
CA PHE A 282 -5.05 -11.12 -4.58
C PHE A 282 -4.14 -11.93 -5.51
N ILE A 283 -4.65 -13.04 -6.02
CA ILE A 283 -3.90 -13.97 -6.88
C ILE A 283 -3.74 -13.38 -8.28
N ASP A 284 -2.54 -13.44 -8.84
CA ASP A 284 -2.33 -13.20 -10.28
C ASP A 284 -3.06 -14.30 -11.08
N LEU A 285 -4.24 -13.96 -11.59
CA LEU A 285 -5.10 -14.92 -12.25
C LEU A 285 -4.49 -15.50 -13.53
N LYS A 286 -3.64 -14.72 -14.20
CA LYS A 286 -2.96 -15.15 -15.43
C LYS A 286 -1.82 -16.14 -15.15
N ASN A 287 -0.96 -15.80 -14.17
CA ASN A 287 0.33 -16.49 -14.01
C ASN A 287 0.35 -17.49 -12.85
N ALA A 288 -0.59 -17.40 -11.91
CA ALA A 288 -0.64 -18.26 -10.72
C ALA A 288 -2.06 -18.72 -10.35
N PRO A 289 -2.90 -19.17 -11.32
CA PRO A 289 -4.28 -19.59 -11.04
C PRO A 289 -4.38 -20.81 -10.12
N ASN A 290 -3.32 -21.63 -10.03
CA ASN A 290 -3.21 -22.81 -9.18
C ASN A 290 -3.33 -22.48 -7.69
N ILE A 291 -2.92 -21.29 -7.25
CA ILE A 291 -2.94 -20.86 -5.85
C ILE A 291 -4.35 -21.02 -5.25
N PHE A 292 -5.40 -20.75 -6.01
CA PHE A 292 -6.78 -20.89 -5.53
C PHE A 292 -7.09 -22.31 -5.06
N ASP A 293 -6.66 -23.33 -5.82
CA ASP A 293 -6.94 -24.73 -5.48
C ASP A 293 -6.01 -25.28 -4.40
N GLU A 294 -4.78 -24.81 -4.35
CA GLU A 294 -3.74 -25.27 -3.44
C GLU A 294 -3.86 -24.68 -2.04
N HIS A 295 -4.42 -23.45 -1.91
CA HIS A 295 -4.49 -22.69 -0.63
C HIS A 295 -5.92 -22.30 -0.26
N LYS A 296 -6.88 -23.23 -0.38
CA LYS A 296 -8.30 -23.01 -0.04
C LYS A 296 -8.55 -22.61 1.41
N ASP A 297 -7.65 -22.98 2.30
CA ASP A 297 -7.69 -22.63 3.72
C ASP A 297 -7.47 -21.14 4.00
N LEU A 298 -6.83 -20.42 3.06
CA LEU A 298 -6.61 -18.97 3.11
C LEU A 298 -7.70 -18.17 2.39
N ILE A 299 -8.58 -18.83 1.61
CA ILE A 299 -9.61 -18.14 0.84
C ILE A 299 -10.70 -17.58 1.75
N GLY A 300 -10.85 -16.25 1.74
CA GLY A 300 -11.88 -15.50 2.46
C GLY A 300 -11.76 -15.53 3.99
N LYS A 301 -10.75 -16.18 4.55
CA LYS A 301 -10.56 -16.37 5.98
C LYS A 301 -9.15 -16.02 6.41
N TYR A 302 -9.03 -15.19 7.44
CA TYR A 302 -7.74 -14.87 8.03
C TYR A 302 -7.08 -16.08 8.71
N SER A 303 -5.81 -16.31 8.37
CA SER A 303 -4.87 -17.13 9.12
C SER A 303 -3.73 -16.22 9.57
N ASN A 304 -3.62 -15.99 10.88
CA ASN A 304 -2.60 -15.10 11.45
C ASN A 304 -2.42 -13.80 10.65
N ARG A 305 -3.53 -13.03 10.45
CA ARG A 305 -3.64 -11.74 9.78
C ARG A 305 -3.45 -11.75 8.26
N PHE A 306 -3.38 -12.90 7.61
CA PHE A 306 -3.35 -13.00 6.16
C PHE A 306 -4.56 -13.76 5.62
N LYS A 307 -5.18 -13.26 4.56
CA LYS A 307 -6.20 -13.99 3.78
C LYS A 307 -6.06 -13.70 2.29
N ILE A 308 -6.58 -14.59 1.46
CA ILE A 308 -6.75 -14.37 0.02
C ILE A 308 -8.22 -14.03 -0.24
N SER A 309 -8.50 -12.90 -0.90
CA SER A 309 -9.87 -12.44 -1.13
C SER A 309 -10.28 -12.38 -2.60
N GLY A 310 -9.34 -12.48 -3.53
CA GLY A 310 -9.68 -12.29 -4.92
C GLY A 310 -8.56 -12.59 -5.91
N TYR A 311 -8.84 -12.17 -7.13
CA TYR A 311 -7.94 -12.23 -8.27
C TYR A 311 -7.52 -10.85 -8.73
N LYS A 312 -6.33 -10.72 -9.27
CA LYS A 312 -5.80 -9.56 -9.97
C LYS A 312 -5.55 -9.87 -11.43
N ILE A 313 -5.95 -8.94 -12.30
CA ILE A 313 -5.62 -8.94 -13.74
C ILE A 313 -5.14 -7.54 -14.15
N PHE A 314 -4.49 -7.46 -15.32
CA PHE A 314 -4.03 -6.21 -15.92
C PHE A 314 -4.71 -6.06 -17.28
N LEU A 315 -5.32 -4.91 -17.56
CA LEU A 315 -6.00 -4.65 -18.83
C LEU A 315 -5.22 -3.69 -19.73
N ASP A 316 -4.46 -2.78 -19.13
CA ASP A 316 -3.62 -1.81 -19.84
C ASP A 316 -2.40 -1.43 -19.00
N GLY A 317 -1.62 -0.47 -19.48
CA GLY A 317 -0.49 0.10 -18.78
C GLY A 317 -0.79 1.46 -18.13
N SER A 318 0.23 2.31 -17.97
CA SER A 318 0.14 3.59 -17.26
C SER A 318 0.00 4.80 -18.19
N PRO A 319 -0.77 5.84 -17.79
CA PRO A 319 -1.00 7.00 -18.66
C PRO A 319 0.24 7.91 -18.79
N GLN A 320 1.09 8.00 -17.76
CA GLN A 320 2.32 8.77 -17.81
C GLN A 320 3.35 8.17 -18.80
N ALA A 321 3.37 6.82 -18.93
CA ALA A 321 4.17 6.13 -19.95
C ALA A 321 3.46 6.01 -21.30
N LYS A 322 2.24 6.50 -21.43
CA LYS A 322 1.38 6.41 -22.63
C LYS A 322 1.02 4.96 -23.01
N THR A 323 1.03 4.03 -22.07
CA THR A 323 0.63 2.63 -22.29
C THR A 323 -0.79 2.33 -21.81
N ALA A 324 -1.45 3.28 -21.14
CA ALA A 324 -2.88 3.19 -20.87
C ALA A 324 -3.69 3.19 -22.18
N TRP A 325 -4.67 2.29 -22.28
CA TRP A 325 -5.44 2.11 -23.52
C TRP A 325 -6.63 3.06 -23.58
N LEU A 326 -6.56 3.98 -24.55
CA LEU A 326 -7.50 5.09 -24.69
C LEU A 326 -8.38 4.95 -25.94
N LYS A 327 -9.61 5.49 -25.85
CA LYS A 327 -10.51 5.67 -27.02
C LYS A 327 -10.00 6.78 -27.95
N GLU A 328 -9.43 7.84 -27.40
CA GLU A 328 -8.86 8.96 -28.12
C GLU A 328 -7.32 8.97 -28.04
N PRO A 329 -6.61 9.33 -29.12
CA PRO A 329 -5.15 9.30 -29.12
C PRO A 329 -4.52 10.23 -28.06
N TYR A 330 -3.33 9.88 -27.61
CA TYR A 330 -2.44 10.81 -26.95
C TYR A 330 -2.10 11.97 -27.88
N ILE A 331 -1.92 13.18 -27.33
CA ILE A 331 -1.55 14.36 -28.15
C ILE A 331 -0.05 14.45 -28.36
N THR A 332 0.76 13.73 -27.57
CA THR A 332 2.22 13.64 -27.70
C THR A 332 2.63 12.26 -28.17
N GLY A 333 3.72 12.19 -28.92
CA GLY A 333 4.25 10.94 -29.47
C GLY A 333 3.77 10.65 -30.88
N GLU A 334 3.65 9.37 -31.25
CA GLU A 334 3.26 8.94 -32.59
C GLU A 334 1.79 9.29 -32.88
N LYS A 335 1.54 9.81 -34.11
CA LYS A 335 0.19 10.23 -34.50
C LYS A 335 -0.81 9.06 -34.48
N GLY A 336 -1.89 9.24 -33.74
CA GLY A 336 -2.97 8.25 -33.63
C GLY A 336 -2.72 7.16 -32.57
N TYR A 337 -1.59 7.21 -31.88
CA TYR A 337 -1.26 6.26 -30.81
C TYR A 337 -2.17 6.42 -29.59
N ARG A 338 -2.70 5.30 -29.08
CA ARG A 338 -3.72 5.26 -27.99
C ARG A 338 -3.35 4.31 -26.83
N GLY A 339 -2.12 3.84 -26.75
CA GLY A 339 -1.80 2.70 -25.89
C GLY A 339 -2.35 1.39 -26.48
N TYR A 340 -2.48 0.36 -25.66
CA TYR A 340 -2.90 -0.97 -26.13
C TYR A 340 -3.53 -1.81 -25.01
N PRO A 341 -4.46 -2.73 -25.35
CA PRO A 341 -4.96 -3.70 -24.39
C PRO A 341 -3.92 -4.80 -24.13
N ILE A 342 -3.85 -5.28 -22.89
CA ILE A 342 -3.01 -6.45 -22.52
C ILE A 342 -3.70 -7.76 -22.91
N HIS A 343 -5.04 -7.77 -22.91
CA HIS A 343 -5.85 -8.93 -23.24
C HIS A 343 -6.93 -8.58 -24.25
N ASP A 344 -7.27 -9.53 -25.12
CA ASP A 344 -8.49 -9.45 -25.92
C ASP A 344 -9.75 -9.58 -25.04
N TYR A 345 -10.89 -9.16 -25.60
CA TYR A 345 -12.16 -9.14 -24.89
C TYR A 345 -12.61 -10.50 -24.35
N ASN A 346 -12.43 -11.57 -25.14
CA ASN A 346 -12.86 -12.90 -24.72
C ASN A 346 -12.04 -13.40 -23.53
N THR A 347 -10.74 -13.16 -23.53
CA THR A 347 -9.86 -13.48 -22.39
C THR A 347 -10.31 -12.76 -21.12
N VAL A 348 -10.63 -11.47 -21.19
CA VAL A 348 -11.15 -10.71 -20.04
C VAL A 348 -12.47 -11.32 -19.55
N LYS A 349 -13.37 -11.67 -20.46
CA LYS A 349 -14.66 -12.28 -20.14
C LYS A 349 -14.50 -13.65 -19.45
N GLU A 350 -13.51 -14.47 -19.87
CA GLU A 350 -13.18 -15.72 -19.17
C GLU A 350 -12.65 -15.48 -17.74
N TYR A 351 -11.82 -14.47 -17.53
CA TYR A 351 -11.39 -14.09 -16.17
C TYR A 351 -12.56 -13.66 -15.29
N VAL A 352 -13.50 -12.89 -15.83
CA VAL A 352 -14.73 -12.51 -15.12
C VAL A 352 -15.55 -13.76 -14.80
N ARG A 353 -15.76 -14.69 -15.75
CA ARG A 353 -16.48 -15.95 -15.51
C ARG A 353 -15.84 -16.75 -14.39
N LYS A 354 -14.50 -16.91 -14.42
CA LYS A 354 -13.79 -17.63 -13.37
C LYS A 354 -13.97 -16.98 -11.99
N SER A 355 -13.88 -15.66 -11.90
CA SER A 355 -14.09 -14.97 -10.61
C SER A 355 -15.50 -15.21 -10.06
N PHE A 356 -16.53 -15.24 -10.90
CA PHE A 356 -17.90 -15.55 -10.51
C PHE A 356 -18.06 -17.01 -10.10
N ASP A 357 -17.43 -17.95 -10.81
CA ASP A 357 -17.48 -19.39 -10.50
C ASP A 357 -16.82 -19.68 -9.15
N ASP A 358 -15.69 -19.08 -8.89
CA ASP A 358 -14.90 -19.24 -7.67
C ASP A 358 -15.43 -18.36 -6.51
N LYS A 359 -16.39 -17.48 -6.77
CA LYS A 359 -16.92 -16.51 -5.80
C LYS A 359 -15.86 -15.59 -5.23
N MET A 360 -14.93 -15.16 -6.08
CA MET A 360 -13.80 -14.32 -5.72
C MET A 360 -13.98 -12.90 -6.27
N GLN A 361 -13.54 -11.88 -5.51
CA GLN A 361 -13.45 -10.52 -6.02
C GLN A 361 -12.46 -10.46 -7.18
N LEU A 362 -12.78 -9.74 -8.27
CA LEU A 362 -11.85 -9.48 -9.36
C LEU A 362 -11.41 -8.02 -9.32
N GLN A 363 -10.11 -7.79 -9.22
CA GLN A 363 -9.48 -6.48 -9.36
C GLN A 363 -8.78 -6.38 -10.71
N ALA A 364 -9.12 -5.35 -11.49
CA ALA A 364 -8.51 -5.10 -12.79
C ALA A 364 -7.69 -3.79 -12.76
N HIS A 365 -6.38 -3.88 -13.03
CA HIS A 365 -5.57 -2.71 -13.34
C HIS A 365 -6.13 -2.07 -14.62
N CYS A 366 -6.59 -0.85 -14.52
CA CYS A 366 -7.30 -0.21 -15.59
C CYS A 366 -7.18 1.32 -15.48
N ASN A 367 -6.38 1.92 -16.34
CA ASN A 367 -6.14 3.35 -16.37
C ASN A 367 -6.93 4.07 -17.46
N GLY A 368 -7.02 3.48 -18.65
CA GLY A 368 -7.63 4.10 -19.83
C GLY A 368 -9.13 3.83 -19.94
N ASP A 369 -9.82 4.75 -20.62
CA ASP A 369 -11.27 4.66 -20.85
C ASP A 369 -11.70 3.50 -21.76
N ALA A 370 -10.84 3.04 -22.67
CA ALA A 370 -11.11 1.87 -23.49
C ALA A 370 -10.96 0.57 -22.66
N ALA A 371 -9.99 0.49 -21.75
CA ALA A 371 -9.83 -0.62 -20.84
C ALA A 371 -10.98 -0.69 -19.82
N ALA A 372 -11.44 0.48 -19.32
CA ALA A 372 -12.59 0.57 -18.42
C ALA A 372 -13.87 0.03 -19.07
N GLU A 373 -14.16 0.45 -20.31
CA GLU A 373 -15.31 -0.07 -21.07
C GLU A 373 -15.21 -1.58 -21.25
N GLN A 374 -14.04 -2.11 -21.68
CA GLN A 374 -13.83 -3.55 -21.84
C GLN A 374 -14.17 -4.32 -20.55
N TYR A 375 -13.76 -3.83 -19.39
CA TYR A 375 -14.02 -4.48 -18.11
C TYR A 375 -15.48 -4.43 -17.70
N VAL A 376 -16.10 -3.26 -17.80
CA VAL A 376 -17.50 -3.05 -17.46
C VAL A 376 -18.42 -3.87 -18.40
N ASP A 377 -18.11 -3.92 -19.69
CA ASP A 377 -18.83 -4.75 -20.67
C ASP A 377 -18.74 -6.24 -20.32
N ALA A 378 -17.52 -6.74 -20.03
CA ALA A 378 -17.32 -8.14 -19.68
C ALA A 378 -18.12 -8.54 -18.42
N ILE A 379 -18.14 -7.68 -17.40
CA ILE A 379 -18.92 -7.93 -16.17
C ILE A 379 -20.42 -7.92 -16.47
N SER A 380 -20.92 -6.91 -17.20
CA SER A 380 -22.35 -6.80 -17.52
C SER A 380 -22.87 -7.98 -18.34
N GLU A 381 -22.07 -8.46 -19.31
CA GLU A 381 -22.43 -9.61 -20.11
C GLU A 381 -22.43 -10.91 -19.30
N VAL A 382 -21.42 -11.15 -18.45
CA VAL A 382 -21.38 -12.35 -17.61
C VAL A 382 -22.52 -12.35 -16.58
N MET A 383 -22.85 -11.20 -16.00
CA MET A 383 -24.01 -11.06 -15.12
C MET A 383 -25.31 -11.42 -15.84
N THR A 384 -25.47 -10.93 -17.07
CA THR A 384 -26.65 -11.22 -17.91
C THR A 384 -26.72 -12.70 -18.29
N GLU A 385 -25.63 -13.28 -18.77
CA GLU A 385 -25.53 -14.70 -19.13
C GLU A 385 -25.89 -15.63 -17.97
N ARG A 386 -25.53 -15.26 -16.74
CA ARG A 386 -25.72 -16.06 -15.53
C ARG A 386 -26.98 -15.71 -14.75
N ASN A 387 -27.71 -14.68 -15.18
CA ASN A 387 -28.84 -14.12 -14.44
C ASN A 387 -28.50 -13.90 -12.96
N THR A 388 -27.38 -13.23 -12.69
CA THR A 388 -26.82 -13.02 -11.35
C THR A 388 -26.45 -11.58 -11.12
N THR A 389 -26.05 -11.23 -9.89
CA THR A 389 -25.54 -9.92 -9.51
C THR A 389 -24.05 -10.00 -9.15
N ASN A 390 -23.33 -8.88 -9.27
CA ASN A 390 -21.94 -8.80 -8.83
C ASN A 390 -21.86 -8.63 -7.30
N ASN A 391 -22.07 -9.72 -6.57
CA ASN A 391 -21.99 -9.73 -5.10
C ASN A 391 -20.54 -9.72 -4.58
N TYR A 392 -19.56 -9.95 -5.46
CA TYR A 392 -18.14 -10.01 -5.10
C TYR A 392 -17.44 -8.68 -5.25
N ARG A 393 -18.16 -7.60 -5.61
CA ARG A 393 -17.68 -6.22 -5.64
C ARG A 393 -16.43 -6.09 -6.50
N ALA A 394 -16.53 -6.37 -7.80
CA ALA A 394 -15.44 -6.18 -8.74
C ALA A 394 -14.86 -4.76 -8.64
N VAL A 395 -13.54 -4.62 -8.77
CA VAL A 395 -12.84 -3.35 -8.58
C VAL A 395 -12.14 -2.93 -9.86
N LEU A 396 -12.37 -1.70 -10.29
CA LEU A 396 -11.63 -1.05 -11.35
C LEU A 396 -10.51 -0.23 -10.70
N VAL A 397 -9.29 -0.78 -10.73
CA VAL A 397 -8.13 -0.22 -10.04
C VAL A 397 -7.50 0.88 -10.88
N HIS A 398 -7.06 1.95 -10.23
CA HIS A 398 -6.54 3.21 -10.72
C HIS A 398 -7.60 4.14 -11.28
N SER A 399 -8.45 3.70 -12.21
CA SER A 399 -9.59 4.49 -12.71
C SER A 399 -9.19 5.91 -13.16
N GLN A 400 -8.03 6.04 -13.83
CA GLN A 400 -7.45 7.37 -14.09
C GLN A 400 -8.25 8.16 -15.12
N ILE A 401 -8.52 7.55 -16.28
CA ILE A 401 -9.13 8.24 -17.43
C ILE A 401 -10.42 7.49 -17.74
N VAL A 402 -11.46 7.72 -16.95
CA VAL A 402 -12.76 7.04 -17.07
C VAL A 402 -13.83 8.07 -17.36
N LYS A 403 -14.66 7.84 -18.38
CA LYS A 403 -15.75 8.76 -18.76
C LYS A 403 -16.95 8.62 -17.82
N GLU A 404 -17.73 9.68 -17.67
CA GLU A 404 -18.87 9.76 -16.76
C GLU A 404 -19.90 8.63 -16.97
N ASN A 405 -20.17 8.25 -18.23
CA ASN A 405 -21.11 7.17 -18.52
C ASN A 405 -20.67 5.82 -17.92
N GLU A 406 -19.35 5.56 -17.82
CA GLU A 406 -18.86 4.33 -17.21
C GLU A 406 -19.07 4.33 -15.69
N TYR A 407 -18.97 5.49 -15.01
CA TYR A 407 -19.32 5.58 -13.58
C TYR A 407 -20.79 5.20 -13.31
N LYS A 408 -21.73 5.59 -14.19
CA LYS A 408 -23.14 5.19 -14.11
C LYS A 408 -23.30 3.67 -14.25
N ARG A 409 -22.59 3.08 -15.21
CA ARG A 409 -22.60 1.63 -15.43
C ARG A 409 -21.93 0.87 -14.27
N MET A 410 -20.81 1.38 -13.73
CA MET A 410 -20.20 0.81 -12.53
C MET A 410 -21.19 0.78 -11.37
N ARG A 411 -22.00 1.82 -11.18
CA ARG A 411 -23.05 1.83 -10.16
C ARG A 411 -24.10 0.76 -10.40
N GLU A 412 -24.55 0.59 -11.64
CA GLU A 412 -25.52 -0.42 -12.05
C GLU A 412 -24.99 -1.84 -11.79
N PHE A 413 -23.73 -2.09 -12.12
CA PHE A 413 -23.12 -3.42 -12.03
C PHE A 413 -22.32 -3.65 -10.74
N ASN A 414 -22.44 -2.77 -9.73
CA ASN A 414 -21.75 -2.85 -8.45
C ASN A 414 -20.21 -3.01 -8.60
N ILE A 415 -19.61 -2.21 -9.47
CA ILE A 415 -18.15 -2.14 -9.67
C ILE A 415 -17.61 -0.95 -8.89
N ILE A 416 -16.57 -1.15 -8.10
CA ILE A 416 -15.99 -0.11 -7.24
C ILE A 416 -14.77 0.50 -7.95
N PRO A 417 -14.75 1.83 -8.23
CA PRO A 417 -13.52 2.48 -8.67
C PRO A 417 -12.58 2.68 -7.47
N SER A 418 -11.39 2.15 -7.57
CA SER A 418 -10.29 2.44 -6.64
C SER A 418 -9.37 3.44 -7.31
N LEU A 419 -9.36 4.68 -6.81
CA LEU A 419 -8.75 5.82 -7.48
C LEU A 419 -7.33 6.08 -6.96
N PHE A 420 -6.35 6.23 -7.88
CA PHE A 420 -5.01 6.67 -7.52
C PHE A 420 -4.92 8.20 -7.66
N VAL A 421 -5.60 8.92 -6.75
CA VAL A 421 -5.80 10.37 -6.85
C VAL A 421 -4.50 11.17 -6.73
N ALA A 422 -3.46 10.64 -6.10
CA ALA A 422 -2.15 11.29 -6.00
C ALA A 422 -1.44 11.44 -7.37
N HIS A 423 -1.90 10.77 -8.43
CA HIS A 423 -1.47 11.03 -9.82
C HIS A 423 -1.59 12.50 -10.20
N ILE A 424 -2.54 13.22 -9.62
CA ILE A 424 -2.71 14.66 -9.85
C ILE A 424 -1.45 15.43 -9.46
N TYR A 425 -0.90 15.14 -8.29
CA TYR A 425 0.31 15.79 -7.81
C TYR A 425 1.56 15.30 -8.53
N TYR A 426 1.76 13.99 -8.58
CA TYR A 426 3.02 13.41 -9.05
C TYR A 426 3.19 13.46 -10.57
N TRP A 427 2.10 13.31 -11.34
CA TRP A 427 2.13 13.20 -12.81
C TRP A 427 1.11 14.11 -13.51
N GLY A 428 0.44 15.03 -12.80
CA GLY A 428 -0.58 15.91 -13.39
C GLY A 428 -0.06 16.72 -14.57
N ASP A 429 1.15 17.28 -14.44
CA ASP A 429 1.79 18.05 -15.51
C ASP A 429 2.10 17.18 -16.74
N THR A 430 2.53 15.93 -16.53
CA THR A 430 2.70 14.93 -17.59
C THR A 430 1.36 14.56 -18.25
N HIS A 431 0.29 14.45 -17.46
CA HIS A 431 -1.04 14.16 -18.00
C HIS A 431 -1.57 15.34 -18.83
N ILE A 432 -1.34 16.57 -18.42
CA ILE A 432 -1.66 17.76 -19.22
C ILE A 432 -0.92 17.71 -20.57
N ALA A 433 0.37 17.39 -20.54
CA ALA A 433 1.18 17.26 -21.76
C ALA A 433 0.69 16.14 -22.67
N ASN A 434 0.33 14.98 -22.13
CA ASN A 434 -0.04 13.78 -22.89
C ASN A 434 -1.49 13.78 -23.40
N LEU A 435 -2.42 14.41 -22.66
CA LEU A 435 -3.86 14.32 -22.89
C LEU A 435 -4.51 15.67 -23.29
N GLY A 436 -3.84 16.78 -22.99
CA GLY A 436 -4.41 18.13 -23.02
C GLY A 436 -5.20 18.43 -21.74
N MET A 437 -5.37 19.71 -21.44
CA MET A 437 -6.00 20.20 -20.21
C MET A 437 -7.40 19.61 -19.98
N GLU A 438 -8.23 19.53 -21.00
CA GLU A 438 -9.61 19.07 -20.89
C GLU A 438 -9.70 17.63 -20.35
N ARG A 439 -9.00 16.68 -21.00
CA ARG A 439 -9.00 15.27 -20.57
C ARG A 439 -8.24 15.07 -19.25
N ALA A 440 -7.10 15.75 -19.09
CA ALA A 440 -6.32 15.67 -17.86
C ALA A 440 -7.09 16.19 -16.64
N SER A 441 -7.97 17.18 -16.81
CA SER A 441 -8.83 17.69 -15.73
C SER A 441 -9.82 16.67 -15.18
N GLN A 442 -10.11 15.60 -15.92
CA GLN A 442 -11.05 14.56 -15.54
C GLN A 442 -10.38 13.31 -14.92
N ILE A 443 -9.05 13.30 -14.74
CA ILE A 443 -8.38 12.16 -14.14
C ILE A 443 -8.82 11.97 -12.68
N SER A 444 -8.89 10.71 -12.22
CA SER A 444 -9.31 10.35 -10.86
C SER A 444 -10.58 11.09 -10.44
N ALA A 445 -11.68 10.89 -11.17
CA ALA A 445 -12.90 11.72 -11.10
C ALA A 445 -13.75 11.42 -9.85
N SER A 446 -13.24 11.81 -8.68
CA SER A 446 -13.84 11.54 -7.37
C SER A 446 -15.25 12.14 -7.22
N LYS A 447 -15.44 13.39 -7.66
CA LYS A 447 -16.76 14.06 -7.62
C LYS A 447 -17.77 13.35 -8.52
N THR A 448 -17.34 12.91 -9.70
CA THR A 448 -18.19 12.12 -10.59
C THR A 448 -18.63 10.81 -9.94
N ALA A 449 -17.75 10.08 -9.25
CA ALA A 449 -18.12 8.88 -8.51
C ALA A 449 -19.15 9.20 -7.41
N LEU A 450 -18.91 10.26 -6.63
CA LEU A 450 -19.79 10.72 -5.55
C LEU A 450 -21.17 11.10 -6.07
N ASP A 451 -21.25 11.88 -7.16
CA ASP A 451 -22.52 12.34 -7.77
C ASP A 451 -23.36 11.17 -8.33
N ASN A 452 -22.71 10.08 -8.69
CA ASN A 452 -23.40 8.85 -9.10
C ASN A 452 -23.70 7.91 -7.91
N ASN A 453 -23.52 8.35 -6.65
CA ASN A 453 -23.70 7.54 -5.44
C ASN A 453 -22.93 6.22 -5.50
N LEU A 454 -21.74 6.24 -6.11
CA LEU A 454 -20.88 5.10 -6.26
C LEU A 454 -19.84 5.11 -5.12
N PRO A 455 -19.78 4.07 -4.27
CA PRO A 455 -18.69 3.96 -3.32
C PRO A 455 -17.37 3.84 -4.09
N PHE A 456 -16.39 4.64 -3.70
CA PHE A 456 -15.06 4.64 -4.27
C PHE A 456 -14.01 4.59 -3.16
N THR A 457 -12.80 4.20 -3.49
CA THR A 457 -11.67 4.11 -2.56
C THR A 457 -10.47 4.88 -3.08
N TYR A 458 -9.54 5.20 -2.19
CA TYR A 458 -8.25 5.78 -2.52
C TYR A 458 -7.10 4.86 -2.12
N HIS A 459 -6.07 4.80 -2.97
CA HIS A 459 -4.85 4.04 -2.72
C HIS A 459 -3.61 4.80 -3.22
N GLN A 460 -2.42 4.30 -2.88
CA GLN A 460 -1.12 4.83 -3.31
C GLN A 460 -0.34 3.87 -4.19
N ASP A 461 -0.80 2.63 -4.32
CA ASP A 461 -0.11 1.60 -5.11
C ASP A 461 1.35 1.37 -4.66
N THR A 462 1.58 1.42 -3.33
CA THR A 462 2.93 1.24 -2.75
C THR A 462 3.55 -0.08 -3.25
N PRO A 463 4.79 -0.06 -3.80
CA PRO A 463 5.86 0.93 -3.65
C PRO A 463 5.91 2.06 -4.68
N VAL A 464 4.92 2.25 -5.55
CA VAL A 464 4.92 3.35 -6.55
C VAL A 464 5.11 4.70 -5.86
N ILE A 465 4.35 4.96 -4.78
CA ILE A 465 4.61 6.04 -3.83
C ILE A 465 4.45 5.51 -2.40
N LYS A 466 4.91 6.28 -1.40
CA LYS A 466 4.76 5.93 0.02
C LYS A 466 3.29 5.83 0.43
N PRO A 467 2.92 4.96 1.40
CA PRO A 467 1.52 4.75 1.82
C PRO A 467 0.97 5.90 2.67
N ASN A 468 1.15 7.15 2.23
CA ASN A 468 0.74 8.35 2.95
C ASN A 468 -0.71 8.73 2.62
N MET A 469 -1.66 8.24 3.45
CA MET A 469 -3.09 8.49 3.26
C MET A 469 -3.45 9.98 3.42
N ILE A 470 -2.78 10.73 4.28
CA ILE A 470 -3.03 12.17 4.47
C ILE A 470 -2.66 12.95 3.21
N GLU A 471 -1.53 12.63 2.58
CA GLU A 471 -1.13 13.23 1.30
C GLU A 471 -2.14 12.90 0.18
N THR A 472 -2.63 11.67 0.14
CA THR A 472 -3.66 11.26 -0.81
C THR A 472 -4.96 12.06 -0.62
N ILE A 473 -5.40 12.26 0.62
CA ILE A 473 -6.55 13.12 0.94
C ILE A 473 -6.27 14.56 0.49
N SER A 474 -5.08 15.10 0.80
CA SER A 474 -4.67 16.44 0.35
C SER A 474 -4.75 16.59 -1.18
N CYS A 475 -4.31 15.59 -1.93
CA CYS A 475 -4.41 15.57 -3.39
C CYS A 475 -5.87 15.61 -3.88
N ALA A 476 -6.77 14.89 -3.21
CA ALA A 476 -8.19 14.88 -3.56
C ALA A 476 -8.90 16.22 -3.30
N LEU A 477 -8.55 16.89 -2.20
CA LEU A 477 -9.15 18.18 -1.82
C LEU A 477 -8.59 19.36 -2.62
N ASN A 478 -7.30 19.37 -2.90
CA ASN A 478 -6.61 20.51 -3.52
C ASN A 478 -6.51 20.38 -5.04
N ARG A 479 -6.27 19.18 -5.56
CA ARG A 479 -6.09 18.86 -6.98
C ARG A 479 -5.04 19.76 -7.65
N THR A 480 -3.93 19.99 -6.99
CA THR A 480 -2.82 20.81 -7.48
C THR A 480 -1.67 19.91 -7.92
N THR A 481 -1.14 20.15 -9.14
CA THR A 481 0.03 19.43 -9.66
C THR A 481 1.31 19.88 -8.96
N LYS A 482 2.41 19.20 -9.22
CA LYS A 482 3.73 19.55 -8.68
C LYS A 482 4.19 20.95 -9.12
N ASP A 483 3.84 21.36 -10.34
CA ASP A 483 4.13 22.69 -10.89
C ASP A 483 3.10 23.76 -10.46
N GLY A 484 2.14 23.42 -9.58
CA GLY A 484 1.16 24.34 -9.00
C GLY A 484 -0.09 24.56 -9.87
N VAL A 485 -0.31 23.75 -10.90
CA VAL A 485 -1.51 23.85 -11.76
C VAL A 485 -2.71 23.23 -11.07
N LEU A 486 -3.83 23.96 -10.99
CA LEU A 486 -5.11 23.43 -10.53
C LEU A 486 -5.72 22.53 -11.62
N LEU A 487 -5.78 21.22 -11.35
CA LEU A 487 -6.18 20.22 -12.34
C LEU A 487 -7.55 19.62 -12.01
N GLY A 488 -8.59 20.07 -12.69
CA GLY A 488 -9.95 19.56 -12.53
C GLY A 488 -10.61 20.01 -11.22
N GLU A 489 -10.77 21.31 -11.02
CA GLU A 489 -11.41 21.90 -9.84
C GLU A 489 -12.82 21.34 -9.56
N ASN A 490 -13.56 21.03 -10.62
CA ASN A 490 -14.90 20.44 -10.57
C ASN A 490 -14.90 18.99 -10.04
N GLN A 491 -13.75 18.36 -9.88
CA GLN A 491 -13.59 17.02 -9.32
C GLN A 491 -13.13 17.02 -7.85
N LYS A 492 -12.99 18.19 -7.22
CA LYS A 492 -12.75 18.28 -5.76
C LYS A 492 -13.92 17.70 -4.97
N ILE A 493 -13.60 17.08 -3.85
CA ILE A 493 -14.58 16.59 -2.87
C ILE A 493 -14.26 17.14 -1.48
N ASP A 494 -15.19 17.02 -0.55
CA ASP A 494 -14.98 17.38 0.85
C ASP A 494 -14.16 16.33 1.62
N ALA A 495 -13.60 16.75 2.76
CA ALA A 495 -12.75 15.90 3.59
C ALA A 495 -13.48 14.64 4.10
N LEU A 496 -14.76 14.75 4.51
CA LEU A 496 -15.51 13.61 5.02
C LEU A 496 -15.60 12.48 3.99
N ASN A 497 -15.97 12.80 2.74
CA ASN A 497 -16.06 11.81 1.68
C ASN A 497 -14.68 11.26 1.29
N ALA A 498 -13.63 12.08 1.35
CA ALA A 498 -12.27 11.65 1.11
C ALA A 498 -11.77 10.67 2.21
N PHE A 499 -12.04 10.94 3.49
CA PHE A 499 -11.70 10.00 4.57
C PHE A 499 -12.55 8.73 4.54
N LYS A 500 -13.81 8.79 4.12
CA LYS A 500 -14.62 7.57 3.90
C LYS A 500 -13.98 6.65 2.86
N ALA A 501 -13.32 7.18 1.84
CA ALA A 501 -12.65 6.39 0.80
C ALA A 501 -11.47 5.54 1.30
N ILE A 502 -10.87 5.91 2.44
CA ILE A 502 -9.75 5.19 3.06
C ILE A 502 -10.12 4.50 4.38
N THR A 503 -11.40 4.50 4.73
CA THR A 503 -11.94 3.89 5.95
C THR A 503 -13.12 2.98 5.62
N ILE A 504 -14.36 3.44 5.78
CA ILE A 504 -15.55 2.61 5.62
C ILE A 504 -15.76 2.11 4.18
N ASN A 505 -15.44 2.92 3.15
CA ASN A 505 -15.55 2.46 1.76
C ASN A 505 -14.47 1.43 1.43
N ALA A 506 -13.25 1.59 1.97
CA ALA A 506 -12.17 0.62 1.80
C ALA A 506 -12.51 -0.71 2.53
N ALA A 507 -13.12 -0.63 3.72
CA ALA A 507 -13.67 -1.81 4.39
C ALA A 507 -14.77 -2.47 3.55
N TYR A 508 -15.67 -1.67 2.96
CA TYR A 508 -16.71 -2.17 2.06
C TYR A 508 -16.12 -2.86 0.81
N GLN A 509 -15.08 -2.28 0.20
CA GLN A 509 -14.38 -2.93 -0.93
C GLN A 509 -13.86 -4.31 -0.54
N ASN A 510 -13.32 -4.45 0.67
CA ASN A 510 -12.74 -5.69 1.17
C ASN A 510 -13.76 -6.69 1.74
N GLY A 511 -15.06 -6.33 1.80
CA GLY A 511 -16.11 -7.13 2.43
C GLY A 511 -16.00 -7.18 3.96
N GLU A 512 -15.46 -6.12 4.58
CA GLU A 512 -15.16 -6.04 6.01
C GLU A 512 -15.86 -4.87 6.72
N GLU A 513 -16.82 -4.21 6.08
CA GLU A 513 -17.54 -3.06 6.62
C GLU A 513 -18.29 -3.35 7.92
N ASP A 514 -18.63 -4.60 8.19
CA ASP A 514 -19.29 -5.01 9.44
C ASP A 514 -18.32 -5.12 10.63
N ILE A 515 -17.00 -5.23 10.35
CA ILE A 515 -15.98 -5.45 11.39
C ILE A 515 -14.93 -4.34 11.48
N LYS A 516 -14.80 -3.47 10.47
CA LYS A 516 -13.77 -2.41 10.38
C LYS A 516 -14.32 -1.14 9.73
N GLY A 517 -13.47 -0.12 9.63
CA GLY A 517 -13.66 1.09 8.82
C GLY A 517 -14.53 2.17 9.46
N SER A 518 -15.13 1.93 10.63
CA SER A 518 -15.87 2.93 11.41
C SER A 518 -15.85 2.61 12.89
N LEU A 519 -16.13 3.62 13.75
CA LEU A 519 -16.24 3.42 15.20
C LEU A 519 -17.69 3.09 15.54
N LYS A 520 -17.99 1.81 15.63
CA LYS A 520 -19.32 1.29 15.97
C LYS A 520 -19.18 0.11 16.94
N GLU A 521 -20.16 -0.04 17.83
CA GLU A 521 -20.19 -1.17 18.75
C GLU A 521 -20.16 -2.51 18.00
N GLY A 522 -19.30 -3.41 18.46
CA GLY A 522 -19.04 -4.71 17.87
C GLY A 522 -17.89 -4.75 16.84
N LYS A 523 -17.42 -3.60 16.33
CA LYS A 523 -16.28 -3.55 15.40
C LYS A 523 -14.94 -3.61 16.13
N LEU A 524 -13.92 -4.02 15.40
CA LEU A 524 -12.54 -4.04 15.90
C LEU A 524 -12.08 -2.62 16.26
N ALA A 525 -11.34 -2.52 17.35
CA ALA A 525 -10.73 -1.27 17.78
C ALA A 525 -9.43 -1.00 17.02
N ASP A 526 -9.55 -0.89 15.71
CA ASP A 526 -8.51 -0.43 14.79
C ASP A 526 -8.63 1.09 14.69
N LEU A 527 -7.70 1.81 15.34
CA LEU A 527 -7.85 3.23 15.61
C LEU A 527 -6.59 3.99 15.20
N VAL A 528 -6.76 5.26 14.81
CA VAL A 528 -5.66 6.21 14.62
C VAL A 528 -5.91 7.48 15.43
N ILE A 529 -4.85 8.00 16.05
CA ILE A 529 -4.87 9.30 16.73
C ILE A 529 -4.09 10.28 15.86
N LEU A 530 -4.74 11.38 15.48
CA LEU A 530 -4.20 12.45 14.64
C LEU A 530 -3.94 13.72 15.47
N SER A 531 -3.01 14.56 15.00
CA SER A 531 -2.66 15.83 15.66
C SER A 531 -3.81 16.82 15.72
N ASP A 532 -4.69 16.83 14.70
CA ASP A 532 -5.76 17.80 14.51
C ASP A 532 -7.02 17.16 13.93
N ASP A 533 -8.12 17.92 13.88
CA ASP A 533 -9.39 17.47 13.28
C ASP A 533 -9.34 17.63 11.75
N PRO A 534 -9.21 16.53 10.98
CA PRO A 534 -9.04 16.60 9.54
C PRO A 534 -10.30 17.07 8.79
N LEU A 535 -11.44 17.12 9.45
CA LEU A 535 -12.69 17.60 8.85
C LEU A 535 -12.91 19.11 9.07
N LYS A 536 -12.08 19.75 9.93
CA LYS A 536 -12.18 21.16 10.28
C LYS A 536 -10.97 22.00 9.83
N ILE A 537 -9.89 21.36 9.40
CA ILE A 537 -8.71 22.04 8.87
C ILE A 537 -8.96 22.51 7.42
N ASP A 538 -8.32 23.60 7.02
CA ASP A 538 -8.33 24.04 5.62
C ASP A 538 -7.67 22.97 4.72
N ALA A 539 -8.23 22.74 3.54
CA ALA A 539 -7.72 21.75 2.58
C ALA A 539 -6.22 21.92 2.25
N LYS A 540 -5.74 23.19 2.16
CA LYS A 540 -4.33 23.51 1.89
C LYS A 540 -3.38 23.06 2.99
N ASP A 541 -3.88 22.97 4.22
CA ASP A 541 -3.11 22.63 5.41
C ASP A 541 -3.23 21.12 5.76
N MET A 542 -3.95 20.34 4.97
CA MET A 542 -4.18 18.91 5.21
C MET A 542 -2.88 18.13 5.46
N ASN A 543 -1.80 18.43 4.72
CA ASN A 543 -0.50 17.77 4.88
C ASN A 543 0.20 18.09 6.21
N SER A 544 -0.31 19.04 7.02
CA SER A 544 0.22 19.31 8.36
C SER A 544 -0.28 18.35 9.43
N ILE A 545 -1.29 17.55 9.11
CA ILE A 545 -1.82 16.54 10.02
C ILE A 545 -0.82 15.41 10.18
N GLU A 546 -0.54 15.09 11.44
CA GLU A 546 0.38 14.02 11.81
C GLU A 546 -0.37 12.82 12.39
N VAL A 547 0.06 11.62 12.03
CA VAL A 547 -0.32 10.39 12.74
C VAL A 547 0.51 10.31 14.02
N LEU A 548 -0.15 10.39 15.16
CA LEU A 548 0.48 10.34 16.48
C LEU A 548 0.53 8.93 17.05
N GLU A 549 -0.51 8.14 16.81
CA GLU A 549 -0.59 6.77 17.32
C GLU A 549 -1.47 5.92 16.39
N THR A 550 -1.04 4.67 16.15
CA THR A 550 -1.80 3.67 15.40
C THR A 550 -2.03 2.46 16.28
N ILE A 551 -3.29 2.08 16.40
CA ILE A 551 -3.79 1.07 17.33
C ILE A 551 -4.49 -0.02 16.54
N LYS A 552 -4.05 -1.27 16.72
CA LYS A 552 -4.65 -2.46 16.11
C LYS A 552 -5.32 -3.29 17.20
N GLU A 553 -6.64 -3.50 17.08
CA GLU A 553 -7.42 -4.27 18.06
C GLU A 553 -7.14 -3.81 19.51
N GLY A 554 -7.18 -2.49 19.73
CA GLY A 554 -6.95 -1.88 21.05
C GLY A 554 -5.51 -1.90 21.55
N LYS A 555 -4.55 -2.39 20.75
CA LYS A 555 -3.13 -2.42 21.07
C LYS A 555 -2.36 -1.40 20.25
N THR A 556 -1.64 -0.49 20.89
CA THR A 556 -0.74 0.44 20.22
C THR A 556 0.38 -0.31 19.52
N LEU A 557 0.50 -0.15 18.20
CA LEU A 557 1.58 -0.71 17.38
C LEU A 557 2.55 0.36 16.89
N TYR A 558 2.10 1.61 16.77
CA TYR A 558 2.95 2.75 16.44
C TYR A 558 2.61 3.93 17.34
N LYS A 559 3.63 4.64 17.77
CA LYS A 559 3.53 5.90 18.52
C LYS A 559 4.69 6.80 18.17
N LYS A 560 4.36 8.05 17.75
CA LYS A 560 5.33 9.10 17.40
C LYS A 560 6.04 9.65 18.64
#